data_f693be498df72273eac62137994ac8a1
#
_entry.id   f693be498df72273eac62137994ac8a1
#
_cell.length_a   1.000
_cell.length_b   1.000
_cell.length_c   1.000
_cell.angle_alpha   90.00
_cell.angle_beta   90.00
_cell.angle_gamma   90.00
#
_symmetry.space_group_name_H-M   'P 1'
#
loop_
_entity.id
_entity.type
_entity.pdbx_description
1 polymer ?
#
loop_
_entity_poly.entity_id
_entity_poly.type
_entity_poly.pdbx_seq_one_letter_code
_entity_poly.pdbx_strand_id
1 'polypeptide(L)'
;MVYSIPLLAASLILIMLISDRIIRYVLVISKALGLSEMAAGFILLSIITSLPELSVSTVASLAGEGGLSVGNVLGSNIANLTIILGLAILLSRKEVLVKGQSQKELVQFLFISSIIPLFIVQRGSLGPVLGVVLLILFAYFGVTVSRKTESSNFTEPTQQQEDEGNIVVVGIKFLLGIALIIVLSKFAVDSSVDIASFVGLPTSIIGATIIGFGTSLPELATTIQALKQGLVSMALGNLLGSCITNITLILGVSSLLSFSEVNVVAVQSIMFYVLLSSLSVWYILGASERLTKKSALFLCMVYGAFILQQVGFSIFIF
;
A
#
# COMPACT_ATOMS: atom_id res chain seq x y z
N MET A 1 26.65 -6.36 -3.12
CA MET A 1 25.62 -7.15 -3.82
C MET A 1 25.37 -8.54 -3.19
N VAL A 2 26.40 -9.39 -2.96
CA VAL A 2 26.20 -10.77 -2.42
C VAL A 2 25.41 -10.77 -1.11
N TYR A 3 25.61 -9.76 -0.25
CA TYR A 3 24.89 -9.62 1.02
C TYR A 3 23.62 -8.75 0.91
N SER A 4 23.54 -7.81 -0.05
CA SER A 4 22.42 -6.86 -0.16
C SER A 4 21.11 -7.56 -0.58
N ILE A 5 21.16 -8.53 -1.50
CA ILE A 5 19.97 -9.29 -1.92
C ILE A 5 19.37 -10.11 -0.77
N PRO A 6 20.14 -11.01 -0.08
CA PRO A 6 19.58 -11.75 1.05
C PRO A 6 19.19 -10.85 2.23
N LEU A 7 19.90 -9.75 2.46
CA LEU A 7 19.54 -8.79 3.53
C LEU A 7 18.22 -8.07 3.20
N LEU A 8 18.02 -7.63 1.96
CA LEU A 8 16.75 -7.06 1.51
C LEU A 8 15.61 -8.06 1.69
N ALA A 9 15.76 -9.28 1.18
CA ALA A 9 14.74 -10.30 1.30
C ALA A 9 14.41 -10.63 2.76
N ALA A 10 15.42 -10.81 3.61
CA ALA A 10 15.23 -11.05 5.04
C ALA A 10 14.52 -9.88 5.72
N SER A 11 14.91 -8.62 5.42
CA SER A 11 14.27 -7.43 5.96
C SER A 11 12.80 -7.35 5.59
N LEU A 12 12.44 -7.57 4.33
CA LEU A 12 11.05 -7.55 3.87
C LEU A 12 10.22 -8.67 4.49
N ILE A 13 10.75 -9.89 4.58
CA ILE A 13 10.06 -11.01 5.24
C ILE A 13 9.83 -10.71 6.73
N LEU A 14 10.83 -10.20 7.43
CA LEU A 14 10.70 -9.86 8.86
C LEU A 14 9.73 -8.70 9.07
N ILE A 15 9.75 -7.66 8.22
CA ILE A 15 8.77 -6.56 8.25
C ILE A 15 7.35 -7.14 8.11
N MET A 16 7.12 -8.02 7.13
CA MET A 16 5.82 -8.66 6.93
C MET A 16 5.36 -9.44 8.18
N LEU A 17 6.24 -10.30 8.74
CA LEU A 17 5.91 -11.11 9.91
C LEU A 17 5.62 -10.27 11.16
N ILE A 18 6.33 -9.15 11.33
CA ILE A 18 6.10 -8.24 12.47
C ILE A 18 4.81 -7.45 12.25
N SER A 19 4.54 -7.00 11.03
CA SER A 19 3.32 -6.27 10.70
C SER A 19 2.06 -7.08 11.02
N ASP A 20 2.04 -8.37 10.74
CA ASP A 20 0.94 -9.27 11.14
C ASP A 20 0.69 -9.27 12.65
N ARG A 21 1.75 -9.16 13.46
CA ARG A 21 1.63 -9.07 14.93
C ARG A 21 1.13 -7.70 15.36
N ILE A 22 1.64 -6.63 14.74
CA ILE A 22 1.23 -5.25 15.02
C ILE A 22 -0.25 -5.06 14.73
N ILE A 23 -0.77 -5.59 13.61
CA ILE A 23 -2.20 -5.54 13.28
C ILE A 23 -3.04 -6.07 14.44
N ARG A 24 -2.69 -7.22 15.01
CA ARG A 24 -3.39 -7.79 16.16
C ARG A 24 -3.32 -6.90 17.41
N TYR A 25 -2.16 -6.33 17.72
CA TYR A 25 -2.01 -5.42 18.86
C TYR A 25 -2.87 -4.16 18.72
N VAL A 26 -2.96 -3.61 17.52
CA VAL A 26 -3.80 -2.42 17.27
C VAL A 26 -5.28 -2.74 17.42
N LEU A 27 -5.75 -3.90 16.96
CA LEU A 27 -7.14 -4.31 17.17
C LEU A 27 -7.48 -4.40 18.66
N VAL A 28 -6.59 -4.97 19.49
CA VAL A 28 -6.76 -5.00 20.95
C VAL A 28 -6.80 -3.60 21.55
N ILE A 29 -5.86 -2.73 21.15
CA ILE A 29 -5.78 -1.34 21.63
C ILE A 29 -7.04 -0.55 21.22
N SER A 30 -7.48 -0.69 19.97
CA SER A 30 -8.68 -0.01 19.45
C SER A 30 -9.94 -0.40 20.22
N LYS A 31 -10.09 -1.68 20.54
CA LYS A 31 -11.20 -2.19 21.36
C LYS A 31 -11.16 -1.62 22.77
N ALA A 32 -9.98 -1.58 23.39
CA ALA A 32 -9.80 -1.01 24.72
C ALA A 32 -10.07 0.51 24.79
N LEU A 33 -9.85 1.23 23.68
CA LEU A 33 -10.15 2.67 23.56
C LEU A 33 -11.62 2.96 23.20
N GLY A 34 -12.45 1.94 23.02
CA GLY A 34 -13.87 2.09 22.67
C GLY A 34 -14.10 2.74 21.30
N LEU A 35 -13.14 2.64 20.39
CA LEU A 35 -13.30 3.14 19.04
C LEU A 35 -14.35 2.28 18.33
N SER A 36 -15.28 2.90 17.60
CA SER A 36 -16.30 2.16 16.85
C SER A 36 -15.58 1.20 15.88
N GLU A 37 -15.95 -0.08 15.91
CA GLU A 37 -15.30 -1.17 15.15
C GLU A 37 -15.18 -0.86 13.67
N MET A 38 -15.99 0.02 13.19
CA MET A 38 -16.17 0.36 11.81
C MET A 38 -15.29 1.51 11.32
N ALA A 39 -15.21 2.62 12.05
CA ALA A 39 -14.30 3.73 11.73
C ALA A 39 -12.84 3.31 12.06
N ALA A 40 -12.67 2.55 13.15
CA ALA A 40 -11.39 1.96 13.52
C ALA A 40 -10.96 0.88 12.52
N GLY A 41 -11.84 -0.02 12.10
CA GLY A 41 -11.51 -1.14 11.22
C GLY A 41 -11.05 -0.68 9.83
N PHE A 42 -11.75 0.27 9.20
CA PHE A 42 -11.42 0.68 7.84
C PHE A 42 -10.20 1.62 7.80
N ILE A 43 -10.21 2.71 8.56
CA ILE A 43 -9.09 3.67 8.57
C ILE A 43 -7.87 3.07 9.25
N LEU A 44 -8.06 2.44 10.41
CA LEU A 44 -6.95 1.82 11.12
C LEU A 44 -6.39 0.61 10.38
N LEU A 45 -7.24 -0.26 9.80
CA LEU A 45 -6.75 -1.42 9.09
C LEU A 45 -5.91 -1.01 7.87
N SER A 46 -6.36 -0.06 7.06
CA SER A 46 -5.60 0.41 5.90
C SER A 46 -4.30 1.12 6.29
N ILE A 47 -4.29 1.91 7.38
CA ILE A 47 -3.07 2.55 7.87
C ILE A 47 -2.09 1.52 8.43
N ILE A 48 -2.61 0.53 9.16
CA ILE A 48 -1.79 -0.48 9.83
C ILE A 48 -1.19 -1.46 8.83
N THR A 49 -1.95 -1.91 7.85
CA THR A 49 -1.40 -2.79 6.80
C THR A 49 -0.35 -2.06 5.97
N SER A 50 -0.48 -0.73 5.80
CA SER A 50 0.50 0.11 5.11
C SER A 50 1.64 0.64 6.01
N LEU A 51 1.80 0.13 7.24
CA LEU A 51 2.96 0.48 8.10
C LEU A 51 4.31 0.11 7.50
N PRO A 52 4.49 -1.03 6.80
CA PRO A 52 5.74 -1.32 6.10
C PRO A 52 6.07 -0.26 5.07
N GLU A 53 5.11 0.11 4.22
CA GLU A 53 5.27 1.16 3.22
C GLU A 53 5.62 2.51 3.85
N LEU A 54 4.90 2.89 4.91
CA LEU A 54 5.14 4.13 5.64
C LEU A 54 6.56 4.16 6.21
N SER A 55 7.00 3.08 6.84
CA SER A 55 8.32 2.98 7.48
C SER A 55 9.42 3.04 6.44
N VAL A 56 9.33 2.24 5.37
CA VAL A 56 10.34 2.23 4.29
C VAL A 56 10.39 3.58 3.58
N SER A 57 9.23 4.16 3.21
CA SER A 57 9.18 5.45 2.52
C SER A 57 9.69 6.60 3.38
N THR A 58 9.39 6.60 4.69
CA THR A 58 9.89 7.60 5.63
C THR A 58 11.40 7.51 5.78
N VAL A 59 11.94 6.30 5.99
CA VAL A 59 13.38 6.08 6.11
C VAL A 59 14.11 6.45 4.81
N ALA A 60 13.58 6.06 3.65
CA ALA A 60 14.13 6.44 2.36
C ALA A 60 14.16 7.97 2.17
N SER A 61 13.08 8.66 2.52
CA SER A 61 12.99 10.12 2.43
C SER A 61 14.00 10.82 3.33
N LEU A 62 14.17 10.34 4.58
CA LEU A 62 15.17 10.86 5.51
C LEU A 62 16.61 10.58 5.07
N ALA A 63 16.83 9.49 4.32
CA ALA A 63 18.12 9.15 3.73
C ALA A 63 18.45 9.95 2.44
N GLY A 64 17.52 10.80 1.96
CA GLY A 64 17.69 11.52 0.69
C GLY A 64 17.30 10.70 -0.54
N GLU A 65 16.76 9.50 -0.36
CA GLU A 65 16.35 8.56 -1.42
C GLU A 65 14.87 8.75 -1.79
N GLY A 66 14.48 9.98 -2.16
CA GLY A 66 13.10 10.31 -2.53
C GLY A 66 12.58 9.49 -3.70
N GLY A 67 13.44 9.13 -4.64
CA GLY A 67 13.09 8.22 -5.75
C GLY A 67 12.63 6.85 -5.27
N LEU A 68 13.32 6.27 -4.28
CA LEU A 68 12.94 4.99 -3.68
C LEU A 68 11.58 5.07 -2.98
N SER A 69 11.36 6.16 -2.23
CA SER A 69 10.09 6.41 -1.55
C SER A 69 8.91 6.54 -2.51
N VAL A 70 9.07 7.36 -3.57
CA VAL A 70 8.05 7.50 -4.64
C VAL A 70 7.79 6.16 -5.31
N GLY A 71 8.86 5.43 -5.66
CA GLY A 71 8.78 4.10 -6.23
C GLY A 71 7.98 3.15 -5.34
N ASN A 72 8.34 3.04 -4.06
CA ASN A 72 7.65 2.18 -3.10
C ASN A 72 6.14 2.49 -3.07
N VAL A 73 5.74 3.75 -2.87
CA VAL A 73 4.33 4.16 -2.79
C VAL A 73 3.55 3.84 -4.07
N LEU A 74 4.09 4.24 -5.22
CA LEU A 74 3.41 4.06 -6.51
C LEU A 74 3.40 2.58 -6.93
N GLY A 75 4.49 1.86 -6.65
CA GLY A 75 4.61 0.42 -6.92
C GLY A 75 3.67 -0.42 -6.07
N SER A 76 3.54 -0.10 -4.77
CA SER A 76 2.55 -0.74 -3.89
C SER A 76 1.13 -0.55 -4.42
N ASN A 77 0.80 0.64 -4.94
CA ASN A 77 -0.52 0.86 -5.53
C ASN A 77 -0.74 0.03 -6.80
N ILE A 78 0.26 -0.06 -7.68
CA ILE A 78 0.18 -0.93 -8.85
C ILE A 78 0.00 -2.39 -8.39
N ALA A 79 0.81 -2.87 -7.44
CA ALA A 79 0.72 -4.23 -6.93
C ALA A 79 -0.66 -4.51 -6.31
N ASN A 80 -1.16 -3.63 -5.43
CA ASN A 80 -2.45 -3.78 -4.77
C ASN A 80 -3.61 -3.86 -5.76
N LEU A 81 -3.65 -2.95 -6.74
CA LEU A 81 -4.75 -2.86 -7.71
C LEU A 81 -4.68 -3.92 -8.82
N THR A 82 -3.54 -4.59 -8.99
CA THR A 82 -3.33 -5.54 -10.08
C THR A 82 -3.09 -6.95 -9.55
N ILE A 83 -1.85 -7.29 -9.21
CA ILE A 83 -1.48 -8.66 -8.85
C ILE A 83 -2.15 -9.12 -7.54
N ILE A 84 -2.24 -8.27 -6.52
CA ILE A 84 -2.83 -8.62 -5.23
C ILE A 84 -4.33 -8.82 -5.36
N LEU A 85 -5.04 -7.85 -5.94
CA LEU A 85 -6.47 -7.98 -6.20
C LEU A 85 -6.75 -9.15 -7.15
N GLY A 86 -5.97 -9.29 -8.22
CA GLY A 86 -6.09 -10.38 -9.18
C GLY A 86 -5.91 -11.75 -8.54
N LEU A 87 -4.84 -12.00 -7.79
CA LEU A 87 -4.60 -13.25 -7.10
C LEU A 87 -5.67 -13.55 -6.06
N ALA A 88 -6.10 -12.54 -5.30
CA ALA A 88 -7.13 -12.70 -4.28
C ALA A 88 -8.48 -13.17 -4.90
N ILE A 89 -8.85 -12.60 -6.07
CA ILE A 89 -10.05 -13.03 -6.81
C ILE A 89 -9.86 -14.43 -7.40
N LEU A 90 -8.70 -14.75 -7.98
CA LEU A 90 -8.43 -16.07 -8.56
C LEU A 90 -8.49 -17.18 -7.49
N LEU A 91 -8.02 -16.90 -6.28
CA LEU A 91 -8.03 -17.80 -5.13
C LEU A 91 -9.37 -17.83 -4.40
N SER A 92 -10.25 -16.86 -4.65
CA SER A 92 -11.61 -16.87 -4.11
C SER A 92 -12.45 -17.98 -4.76
N ARG A 93 -13.16 -18.74 -3.92
CA ARG A 93 -14.09 -19.79 -4.39
C ARG A 93 -15.43 -19.25 -4.83
N LYS A 94 -15.77 -18.01 -4.47
CA LYS A 94 -17.06 -17.36 -4.74
C LYS A 94 -16.87 -16.20 -5.71
N GLU A 95 -17.90 -15.90 -6.47
CA GLU A 95 -17.93 -14.64 -7.24
C GLU A 95 -17.88 -13.44 -6.28
N VAL A 96 -17.05 -12.49 -6.61
CA VAL A 96 -16.88 -11.28 -5.82
C VAL A 96 -17.84 -10.22 -6.38
N LEU A 97 -19.01 -10.10 -5.75
CA LEU A 97 -20.01 -9.11 -6.09
C LEU A 97 -19.73 -7.82 -5.31
N VAL A 98 -19.66 -6.72 -6.02
CA VAL A 98 -19.43 -5.39 -5.44
C VAL A 98 -20.77 -4.68 -5.34
N LYS A 99 -21.42 -4.81 -4.19
CA LYS A 99 -22.72 -4.19 -3.92
C LYS A 99 -22.54 -3.12 -2.86
N GLY A 100 -22.42 -1.87 -3.26
CA GLY A 100 -22.43 -0.78 -2.29
C GLY A 100 -22.01 0.56 -2.88
N GLN A 101 -22.71 1.61 -2.51
CA GLN A 101 -22.41 3.00 -2.90
C GLN A 101 -21.04 3.43 -2.37
N SER A 102 -20.70 3.01 -1.14
CA SER A 102 -19.42 3.36 -0.49
C SER A 102 -18.20 2.86 -1.27
N GLN A 103 -18.26 1.66 -1.87
CA GLN A 103 -17.15 1.13 -2.68
C GLN A 103 -16.95 1.91 -3.98
N LYS A 104 -18.04 2.33 -4.63
CA LYS A 104 -17.97 3.16 -5.84
C LYS A 104 -17.31 4.51 -5.54
N GLU A 105 -17.65 5.12 -4.41
CA GLU A 105 -17.04 6.38 -3.98
C GLU A 105 -15.54 6.23 -3.65
N LEU A 106 -15.15 5.12 -2.98
CA LEU A 106 -13.74 4.82 -2.73
C LEU A 106 -12.93 4.70 -4.02
N VAL A 107 -13.47 4.01 -5.01
CA VAL A 107 -12.82 3.84 -6.31
C VAL A 107 -12.70 5.17 -7.06
N GLN A 108 -13.72 6.03 -6.99
CA GLN A 108 -13.67 7.38 -7.56
C GLN A 108 -12.60 8.23 -6.87
N PHE A 109 -12.55 8.19 -5.53
CA PHE A 109 -11.56 8.93 -4.76
C PHE A 109 -10.14 8.41 -5.05
N LEU A 110 -9.96 7.10 -5.15
CA LEU A 110 -8.69 6.49 -5.54
C LEU A 110 -8.24 6.97 -6.91
N PHE A 111 -9.13 6.95 -7.91
CA PHE A 111 -8.80 7.39 -9.26
C PHE A 111 -8.37 8.87 -9.28
N ILE A 112 -9.11 9.74 -8.61
CA ILE A 112 -8.77 11.16 -8.50
C ILE A 112 -7.43 11.35 -7.79
N SER A 113 -7.21 10.67 -6.66
CA SER A 113 -5.95 10.78 -5.90
C SER A 113 -4.75 10.26 -6.70
N SER A 114 -4.95 9.25 -7.56
CA SER A 114 -3.90 8.69 -8.42
C SER A 114 -3.39 9.66 -9.49
N ILE A 115 -4.10 10.74 -9.77
CA ILE A 115 -3.67 11.78 -10.71
C ILE A 115 -2.68 12.75 -10.04
N ILE A 116 -2.78 12.95 -8.73
CA ILE A 116 -2.00 13.97 -8.02
C ILE A 116 -0.49 13.76 -8.12
N PRO A 117 0.06 12.53 -8.03
CA PRO A 117 1.49 12.32 -8.20
C PRO A 117 2.06 12.73 -9.56
N LEU A 118 1.23 13.03 -10.59
CA LEU A 118 1.71 13.62 -11.84
C LEU A 118 2.46 14.95 -11.63
N PHE A 119 2.16 15.67 -10.55
CA PHE A 119 2.93 16.85 -10.17
C PHE A 119 4.41 16.54 -9.89
N ILE A 120 4.72 15.33 -9.41
CA ILE A 120 6.12 14.88 -9.22
C ILE A 120 6.81 14.76 -10.58
N VAL A 121 6.12 14.19 -11.57
CA VAL A 121 6.64 14.08 -12.93
C VAL A 121 6.89 15.47 -13.53
N GLN A 122 5.97 16.40 -13.31
CA GLN A 122 6.08 17.76 -13.86
C GLN A 122 7.21 18.57 -13.19
N ARG A 123 7.42 18.41 -11.87
CA ARG A 123 8.44 19.16 -11.12
C ARG A 123 9.79 18.48 -11.04
N GLY A 124 9.85 17.17 -11.20
CA GLY A 124 11.08 16.37 -11.02
C GLY A 124 11.54 16.24 -9.58
N SER A 125 10.72 16.65 -8.59
CA SER A 125 11.11 16.62 -7.19
C SER A 125 9.91 16.48 -6.25
N LEU A 126 10.16 15.92 -5.07
CA LEU A 126 9.27 16.02 -3.91
C LEU A 126 9.36 17.43 -3.32
N GLY A 127 8.34 17.84 -2.57
CA GLY A 127 8.36 19.12 -1.89
C GLY A 127 7.19 19.33 -0.94
N PRO A 128 7.32 20.27 0.03
CA PRO A 128 6.39 20.42 1.14
C PRO A 128 4.99 20.85 0.70
N VAL A 129 4.87 21.62 -0.38
CA VAL A 129 3.53 22.03 -0.89
C VAL A 129 2.71 20.79 -1.29
N LEU A 130 3.33 19.87 -2.04
CA LEU A 130 2.69 18.60 -2.38
C LEU A 130 2.36 17.81 -1.11
N GLY A 131 3.31 17.72 -0.17
CA GLY A 131 3.11 17.03 1.10
C GLY A 131 1.91 17.54 1.88
N VAL A 132 1.79 18.85 2.05
CA VAL A 132 0.66 19.48 2.76
C VAL A 132 -0.67 19.19 2.06
N VAL A 133 -0.72 19.32 0.72
CA VAL A 133 -1.95 19.04 -0.06
C VAL A 133 -2.37 17.59 0.13
N LEU A 134 -1.44 16.64 0.05
CA LEU A 134 -1.73 15.22 0.21
C LEU A 134 -2.22 14.89 1.62
N LEU A 135 -1.62 15.47 2.66
CA LEU A 135 -2.06 15.27 4.05
C LEU A 135 -3.45 15.89 4.33
N ILE A 136 -3.76 17.03 3.74
CA ILE A 136 -5.12 17.60 3.82
C ILE A 136 -6.13 16.66 3.16
N LEU A 137 -5.79 16.08 2.00
CA LEU A 137 -6.64 15.09 1.34
C LEU A 137 -6.82 13.82 2.16
N PHE A 138 -5.76 13.36 2.83
CA PHE A 138 -5.87 12.23 3.76
C PHE A 138 -6.84 12.52 4.91
N ALA A 139 -6.71 13.70 5.54
CA ALA A 139 -7.62 14.12 6.61
C ALA A 139 -9.06 14.24 6.11
N TYR A 140 -9.28 14.84 4.95
CA TYR A 140 -10.60 14.91 4.32
C TYR A 140 -11.19 13.54 4.04
N PHE A 141 -10.41 12.63 3.49
CA PHE A 141 -10.80 11.25 3.23
C PHE A 141 -11.19 10.54 4.54
N GLY A 142 -10.34 10.64 5.58
CA GLY A 142 -10.61 10.05 6.88
C GLY A 142 -11.93 10.52 7.50
N VAL A 143 -12.20 11.83 7.47
CA VAL A 143 -13.46 12.39 7.97
C VAL A 143 -14.67 11.92 7.14
N THR A 144 -14.51 11.85 5.81
CA THR A 144 -15.63 11.46 4.91
C THR A 144 -16.00 9.99 5.13
N VAL A 145 -15.01 9.11 5.25
CA VAL A 145 -15.23 7.68 5.52
C VAL A 145 -15.83 7.49 6.91
N SER A 146 -15.30 8.14 7.95
CA SER A 146 -15.81 8.01 9.32
C SER A 146 -17.30 8.38 9.43
N ARG A 147 -17.72 9.49 8.82
CA ARG A 147 -19.11 9.95 8.87
C ARG A 147 -20.11 9.00 8.20
N LYS A 148 -19.70 8.33 7.12
CA LYS A 148 -20.57 7.42 6.36
C LYS A 148 -20.66 6.04 6.99
N THR A 149 -19.69 5.68 7.82
CA THR A 149 -19.60 4.37 8.44
C THR A 149 -20.53 4.21 9.64
N GLU A 150 -21.02 5.31 10.26
CA GLU A 150 -21.99 5.26 11.36
C GLU A 150 -23.33 4.61 10.97
N SER A 151 -23.63 4.43 9.68
CA SER A 151 -24.93 3.96 9.17
C SER A 151 -24.98 2.51 8.70
N SER A 152 -23.94 1.70 8.81
CA SER A 152 -23.90 0.33 8.33
C SER A 152 -23.57 -0.70 9.43
N ASN A 153 -24.46 -1.69 9.62
CA ASN A 153 -24.25 -2.83 10.53
C ASN A 153 -23.20 -3.79 9.93
N PHE A 154 -21.99 -3.80 10.46
CA PHE A 154 -20.97 -4.79 10.10
C PHE A 154 -21.07 -6.00 11.01
N THR A 155 -21.07 -7.19 10.41
CA THR A 155 -20.90 -8.45 11.12
C THR A 155 -19.40 -8.65 11.35
N GLU A 156 -19.00 -8.81 12.60
CA GLU A 156 -17.60 -9.05 13.00
C GLU A 156 -16.98 -10.22 12.22
N PRO A 157 -15.69 -10.12 11.81
CA PRO A 157 -14.93 -11.31 11.52
C PRO A 157 -14.76 -12.08 12.84
N THR A 158 -15.23 -13.31 12.86
CA THR A 158 -14.94 -14.28 13.93
C THR A 158 -13.44 -14.58 13.92
N GLN A 159 -12.63 -13.66 14.40
CA GLN A 159 -11.23 -13.97 14.72
C GLN A 159 -11.20 -14.53 16.14
N GLN A 160 -10.54 -15.66 16.27
CA GLN A 160 -10.28 -16.33 17.53
C GLN A 160 -9.87 -15.29 18.59
N GLN A 161 -10.60 -15.29 19.70
CA GLN A 161 -10.23 -14.60 20.92
C GLN A 161 -8.87 -15.15 21.37
N GLU A 162 -7.80 -14.48 20.94
CA GLU A 162 -6.53 -14.61 21.64
C GLU A 162 -6.68 -13.79 22.93
N ASP A 163 -6.29 -14.39 24.06
CA ASP A 163 -6.33 -13.87 25.41
C ASP A 163 -6.14 -12.34 25.43
N GLU A 164 -7.08 -11.66 26.07
CA GLU A 164 -6.99 -10.24 26.41
C GLU A 164 -5.81 -10.03 27.37
N GLY A 165 -4.61 -10.03 26.84
CA GLY A 165 -3.39 -9.74 27.59
C GLY A 165 -3.46 -8.34 28.20
N ASN A 166 -2.74 -8.10 29.28
CA ASN A 166 -2.62 -6.78 29.89
C ASN A 166 -2.31 -5.72 28.83
N ILE A 167 -3.19 -4.72 28.66
CA ILE A 167 -3.11 -3.66 27.65
C ILE A 167 -1.74 -2.95 27.65
N VAL A 168 -1.10 -2.82 28.81
CA VAL A 168 0.24 -2.25 28.94
C VAL A 168 1.28 -3.13 28.24
N VAL A 169 1.18 -4.46 28.40
CA VAL A 169 2.08 -5.42 27.74
C VAL A 169 1.87 -5.40 26.23
N VAL A 170 0.61 -5.32 25.76
CA VAL A 170 0.28 -5.19 24.34
C VAL A 170 0.83 -3.88 23.78
N GLY A 171 0.68 -2.76 24.51
CA GLY A 171 1.24 -1.47 24.13
C GLY A 171 2.78 -1.49 24.00
N ILE A 172 3.48 -2.13 24.96
CA ILE A 172 4.93 -2.28 24.90
C ILE A 172 5.35 -3.12 23.67
N LYS A 173 4.69 -4.26 23.43
CA LYS A 173 4.95 -5.12 22.26
C LYS A 173 4.70 -4.38 20.95
N PHE A 174 3.65 -3.55 20.90
CA PHE A 174 3.34 -2.69 19.75
C PHE A 174 4.48 -1.70 19.46
N LEU A 175 4.93 -0.96 20.48
CA LEU A 175 6.03 0.01 20.33
C LEU A 175 7.36 -0.66 19.94
N LEU A 176 7.69 -1.82 20.53
CA LEU A 176 8.87 -2.61 20.17
C LEU A 176 8.76 -3.12 18.73
N GLY A 177 7.58 -3.54 18.30
CA GLY A 177 7.34 -3.97 16.92
C GLY A 177 7.56 -2.83 15.92
N ILE A 178 7.05 -1.62 16.20
CA ILE A 178 7.29 -0.45 15.35
C ILE A 178 8.78 -0.11 15.30
N ALA A 179 9.47 -0.06 16.45
CA ALA A 179 10.90 0.22 16.50
C ALA A 179 11.70 -0.79 15.64
N LEU A 180 11.32 -2.07 15.70
CA LEU A 180 11.96 -3.12 14.91
C LEU A 180 11.68 -2.96 13.41
N ILE A 181 10.44 -2.60 13.00
CA ILE A 181 10.12 -2.30 11.61
C ILE A 181 10.98 -1.14 11.09
N ILE A 182 11.16 -0.07 11.85
CA ILE A 182 11.99 1.08 11.46
C ILE A 182 13.44 0.65 11.21
N VAL A 183 14.01 -0.18 12.10
CA VAL A 183 15.39 -0.71 11.93
C VAL A 183 15.48 -1.58 10.68
N LEU A 184 14.52 -2.49 10.47
CA LEU A 184 14.49 -3.35 9.29
C LEU A 184 14.27 -2.55 8.00
N SER A 185 13.47 -1.48 8.05
CA SER A 185 13.26 -0.57 6.92
C SER A 185 14.57 0.12 6.50
N LYS A 186 15.43 0.49 7.47
CA LYS A 186 16.75 1.03 7.14
C LYS A 186 17.60 0.02 6.38
N PHE A 187 17.66 -1.24 6.83
CA PHE A 187 18.38 -2.30 6.09
C PHE A 187 17.79 -2.54 4.69
N ALA A 188 16.46 -2.49 4.55
CA ALA A 188 15.81 -2.62 3.25
C ALA A 188 16.19 -1.46 2.31
N VAL A 189 16.17 -0.22 2.80
CA VAL A 189 16.57 0.98 2.03
C VAL A 189 18.04 0.90 1.61
N ASP A 190 18.95 0.69 2.57
CA ASP A 190 20.38 0.62 2.28
C ASP A 190 20.71 -0.47 1.24
N SER A 191 20.10 -1.67 1.42
CA SER A 191 20.27 -2.79 0.47
C SER A 191 19.71 -2.48 -0.91
N SER A 192 18.61 -1.73 -0.99
CA SER A 192 17.96 -1.36 -2.26
C SER A 192 18.79 -0.34 -3.03
N VAL A 193 19.38 0.62 -2.35
CA VAL A 193 20.31 1.59 -2.94
C VAL A 193 21.57 0.91 -3.48
N ASP A 194 22.13 -0.05 -2.73
CA ASP A 194 23.27 -0.86 -3.16
C ASP A 194 22.94 -1.65 -4.44
N ILE A 195 21.78 -2.29 -4.47
CA ILE A 195 21.33 -3.08 -5.64
C ILE A 195 21.10 -2.15 -6.83
N ALA A 196 20.41 -1.02 -6.63
CA ALA A 196 20.14 -0.05 -7.67
C ALA A 196 21.45 0.47 -8.31
N SER A 197 22.42 0.84 -7.47
CA SER A 197 23.74 1.32 -7.91
C SER A 197 24.50 0.24 -8.68
N PHE A 198 24.44 -1.02 -8.24
CA PHE A 198 25.13 -2.14 -8.91
C PHE A 198 24.52 -2.46 -10.28
N VAL A 199 23.18 -2.45 -10.37
CA VAL A 199 22.46 -2.78 -11.63
C VAL A 199 22.38 -1.56 -12.54
N GLY A 200 22.72 -0.35 -12.06
CA GLY A 200 22.61 0.89 -12.82
C GLY A 200 21.16 1.39 -13.00
N LEU A 201 20.22 0.94 -12.14
CA LEU A 201 18.83 1.33 -12.21
C LEU A 201 18.52 2.51 -11.28
N PRO A 202 17.58 3.41 -11.66
CA PRO A 202 17.03 4.38 -10.74
C PRO A 202 16.42 3.71 -9.49
N THR A 203 16.67 4.26 -8.30
CA THR A 203 16.12 3.73 -7.04
C THR A 203 14.59 3.67 -7.03
N SER A 204 13.92 4.54 -7.80
CA SER A 204 12.47 4.51 -8.00
C SER A 204 11.97 3.22 -8.66
N ILE A 205 12.75 2.60 -9.55
CA ILE A 205 12.38 1.32 -10.18
C ILE A 205 12.46 0.18 -9.15
N ILE A 206 13.54 0.12 -8.37
CA ILE A 206 13.68 -0.88 -7.30
C ILE A 206 12.58 -0.69 -6.25
N GLY A 207 12.30 0.56 -5.90
CA GLY A 207 11.17 0.91 -5.02
C GLY A 207 9.84 0.41 -5.54
N ALA A 208 9.55 0.63 -6.82
CA ALA A 208 8.26 0.28 -7.41
C ALA A 208 8.08 -1.22 -7.67
N THR A 209 9.16 -1.96 -7.88
CA THR A 209 9.08 -3.40 -8.20
C THR A 209 9.26 -4.26 -6.97
N ILE A 210 10.46 -4.29 -6.41
CA ILE A 210 10.83 -5.22 -5.34
C ILE A 210 10.24 -4.78 -4.00
N ILE A 211 10.46 -3.51 -3.63
CA ILE A 211 10.01 -3.01 -2.33
C ILE A 211 8.50 -2.87 -2.31
N GLY A 212 7.91 -2.21 -3.29
CA GLY A 212 6.46 -1.99 -3.32
C GLY A 212 5.65 -3.28 -3.31
N PHE A 213 6.11 -4.33 -4.00
CA PHE A 213 5.47 -5.65 -3.88
C PHE A 213 5.72 -6.28 -2.51
N GLY A 214 6.97 -6.21 -2.01
CA GLY A 214 7.35 -6.86 -0.76
C GLY A 214 6.65 -6.27 0.46
N THR A 215 6.50 -4.95 0.51
CA THR A 215 5.80 -4.27 1.61
C THR A 215 4.29 -4.50 1.56
N SER A 216 3.71 -4.75 0.38
CA SER A 216 2.27 -5.03 0.20
C SER A 216 1.89 -6.51 0.40
N LEU A 217 2.78 -7.37 0.87
CA LEU A 217 2.46 -8.77 1.20
C LEU A 217 1.45 -8.93 2.35
N PRO A 218 1.43 -8.07 3.39
CA PRO A 218 0.36 -8.08 4.39
C PRO A 218 -1.03 -7.83 3.78
N GLU A 219 -1.14 -6.88 2.83
CA GLU A 219 -2.38 -6.61 2.10
C GLU A 219 -2.86 -7.83 1.31
N LEU A 220 -1.95 -8.56 0.68
CA LEU A 220 -2.27 -9.81 -0.02
C LEU A 220 -2.85 -10.84 0.94
N ALA A 221 -2.20 -11.05 2.08
CA ALA A 221 -2.62 -12.04 3.09
C ALA A 221 -4.00 -11.69 3.66
N THR A 222 -4.20 -10.44 4.08
CA THR A 222 -5.47 -9.97 4.66
C THR A 222 -6.61 -9.98 3.63
N THR A 223 -6.35 -9.59 2.38
CA THR A 223 -7.35 -9.60 1.30
C THR A 223 -7.78 -11.01 0.94
N ILE A 224 -6.86 -11.96 0.81
CA ILE A 224 -7.18 -13.37 0.56
C ILE A 224 -8.02 -13.94 1.71
N GLN A 225 -7.63 -13.65 2.95
CA GLN A 225 -8.35 -14.10 4.14
C GLN A 225 -9.79 -13.57 4.17
N ALA A 226 -9.97 -12.27 3.95
CA ALA A 226 -11.28 -11.63 3.90
C ALA A 226 -12.17 -12.21 2.79
N LEU A 227 -11.64 -12.41 1.57
CA LEU A 227 -12.39 -13.01 0.47
C LEU A 227 -12.77 -14.48 0.72
N LYS A 228 -11.88 -15.28 1.35
CA LYS A 228 -12.20 -16.66 1.74
C LYS A 228 -13.36 -16.73 2.74
N GLN A 229 -13.47 -15.75 3.62
CA GLN A 229 -14.57 -15.61 4.58
C GLN A 229 -15.85 -15.02 3.95
N GLY A 230 -15.79 -14.54 2.71
CA GLY A 230 -16.90 -13.89 2.02
C GLY A 230 -17.07 -12.41 2.38
N LEU A 231 -16.10 -11.81 3.06
CA LEU A 231 -16.09 -10.40 3.50
C LEU A 231 -15.56 -9.49 2.37
N VAL A 232 -16.29 -9.46 1.26
CA VAL A 232 -15.89 -8.74 0.04
C VAL A 232 -15.68 -7.24 0.29
N SER A 233 -16.60 -6.61 1.02
CA SER A 233 -16.51 -5.17 1.32
C SER A 233 -15.28 -4.83 2.15
N MET A 234 -14.91 -5.70 3.09
CA MET A 234 -13.71 -5.55 3.90
C MET A 234 -12.44 -5.70 3.06
N ALA A 235 -12.38 -6.73 2.20
CA ALA A 235 -11.23 -6.96 1.32
C ALA A 235 -10.98 -5.78 0.37
N LEU A 236 -12.03 -5.29 -0.30
CA LEU A 236 -11.93 -4.14 -1.20
C LEU A 236 -11.65 -2.84 -0.42
N GLY A 237 -12.31 -2.67 0.72
CA GLY A 237 -12.09 -1.53 1.61
C GLY A 237 -10.63 -1.42 2.05
N ASN A 238 -10.02 -2.53 2.49
CA ASN A 238 -8.62 -2.57 2.87
C ASN A 238 -7.70 -2.22 1.69
N LEU A 239 -7.85 -2.89 0.54
CA LEU A 239 -6.99 -2.63 -0.63
C LEU A 239 -7.11 -1.20 -1.17
N LEU A 240 -8.34 -0.71 -1.38
CA LEU A 240 -8.57 0.65 -1.88
C LEU A 240 -8.13 1.68 -0.84
N GLY A 241 -8.40 1.42 0.44
CA GLY A 241 -7.97 2.25 1.55
C GLY A 241 -6.44 2.35 1.65
N SER A 242 -5.72 1.23 1.53
CA SER A 242 -4.25 1.22 1.51
C SER A 242 -3.71 2.02 0.32
N CYS A 243 -4.29 1.89 -0.87
CA CYS A 243 -3.87 2.67 -2.03
C CYS A 243 -4.08 4.18 -1.82
N ILE A 244 -5.19 4.59 -1.22
CA ILE A 244 -5.46 6.00 -0.90
C ILE A 244 -4.49 6.47 0.18
N THR A 245 -4.27 5.68 1.23
CA THR A 245 -3.32 5.96 2.32
C THR A 245 -1.90 6.12 1.78
N ASN A 246 -1.48 5.26 0.87
CA ASN A 246 -0.17 5.32 0.22
C ASN A 246 0.02 6.66 -0.51
N ILE A 247 -0.93 7.08 -1.34
CA ILE A 247 -0.82 8.34 -2.09
C ILE A 247 -0.96 9.55 -1.17
N THR A 248 -1.89 9.53 -0.23
CA THR A 248 -2.23 10.75 0.53
C THR A 248 -1.41 10.88 1.80
N LEU A 249 -1.30 9.83 2.62
CA LEU A 249 -0.54 9.88 3.87
C LEU A 249 0.95 9.65 3.61
N ILE A 250 1.31 8.51 3.00
CA ILE A 250 2.71 8.09 2.94
C ILE A 250 3.50 8.99 2.00
N LEU A 251 3.01 9.22 0.79
CA LEU A 251 3.66 10.14 -0.14
C LEU A 251 3.62 11.60 0.39
N GLY A 252 2.56 11.96 1.14
CA GLY A 252 2.44 13.23 1.82
C GLY A 252 3.56 13.45 2.84
N VAL A 253 3.75 12.48 3.74
CA VAL A 253 4.84 12.50 4.74
C VAL A 253 6.20 12.51 4.04
N SER A 254 6.40 11.64 3.06
CA SER A 254 7.65 11.58 2.28
C SER A 254 7.99 12.90 1.61
N SER A 255 6.98 13.58 1.05
CA SER A 255 7.15 14.90 0.40
C SER A 255 7.47 16.02 1.37
N LEU A 256 7.07 15.92 2.65
CA LEU A 256 7.48 16.86 3.70
C LEU A 256 8.90 16.63 4.18
N LEU A 257 9.35 15.37 4.22
CA LEU A 257 10.65 14.98 4.75
C LEU A 257 11.79 15.06 3.73
N SER A 258 11.48 15.05 2.44
CA SER A 258 12.46 15.02 1.37
C SER A 258 12.26 16.15 0.39
N PHE A 259 13.38 16.80 0.03
CA PHE A 259 13.48 17.73 -1.11
C PHE A 259 14.25 17.08 -2.26
N SER A 260 14.27 15.75 -2.33
CA SER A 260 15.08 15.01 -3.28
C SER A 260 14.53 15.14 -4.68
N GLU A 261 15.45 15.29 -5.64
CA GLU A 261 15.15 15.10 -7.05
C GLU A 261 14.83 13.63 -7.31
N VAL A 262 13.93 13.39 -8.25
CA VAL A 262 13.54 12.05 -8.67
C VAL A 262 13.86 11.86 -10.16
N ASN A 263 14.17 10.64 -10.56
CA ASN A 263 14.32 10.32 -11.97
C ASN A 263 12.96 10.42 -12.66
N VAL A 264 12.74 11.54 -13.35
CA VAL A 264 11.44 11.86 -14.00
C VAL A 264 11.01 10.78 -14.98
N VAL A 265 11.94 10.25 -15.79
CA VAL A 265 11.63 9.24 -16.80
C VAL A 265 11.16 7.94 -16.15
N ALA A 266 11.85 7.50 -15.08
CA ALA A 266 11.45 6.33 -14.33
C ALA A 266 10.08 6.53 -13.64
N VAL A 267 9.86 7.68 -12.98
CA VAL A 267 8.58 7.99 -12.33
C VAL A 267 7.45 8.10 -13.37
N GLN A 268 7.71 8.67 -14.54
CA GLN A 268 6.73 8.75 -15.63
C GLN A 268 6.28 7.36 -16.10
N SER A 269 7.23 6.43 -16.27
CA SER A 269 6.91 5.04 -16.65
C SER A 269 6.06 4.33 -15.59
N ILE A 270 6.35 4.55 -14.28
CA ILE A 270 5.58 4.02 -13.17
C ILE A 270 4.17 4.63 -13.16
N MET A 271 4.07 5.96 -13.33
CA MET A 271 2.80 6.69 -13.32
C MET A 271 1.83 6.21 -14.40
N PHE A 272 2.32 5.83 -15.56
CA PHE A 272 1.49 5.21 -16.59
C PHE A 272 0.72 3.99 -16.04
N TYR A 273 1.41 3.11 -15.32
CA TYR A 273 0.77 1.92 -14.75
C TYR A 273 -0.09 2.22 -13.51
N VAL A 274 0.24 3.23 -12.73
CA VAL A 274 -0.63 3.70 -11.64
C VAL A 274 -1.99 4.14 -12.20
N LEU A 275 -1.99 4.95 -13.25
CA LEU A 275 -3.20 5.43 -13.90
C LEU A 275 -3.94 4.29 -14.61
N LEU A 276 -3.22 3.42 -15.31
CA LEU A 276 -3.82 2.26 -15.99
C LEU A 276 -4.48 1.30 -15.01
N SER A 277 -3.82 0.98 -13.90
CA SER A 277 -4.38 0.10 -12.86
C SER A 277 -5.58 0.73 -12.16
N SER A 278 -5.50 2.00 -11.78
CA SER A 278 -6.59 2.74 -11.15
C SER A 278 -7.80 2.87 -12.07
N LEU A 279 -7.59 3.20 -13.35
CA LEU A 279 -8.63 3.27 -14.37
C LEU A 279 -9.27 1.90 -14.62
N SER A 280 -8.46 0.84 -14.67
CA SER A 280 -8.94 -0.54 -14.87
C SER A 280 -9.85 -0.97 -13.73
N VAL A 281 -9.44 -0.74 -12.49
CA VAL A 281 -10.26 -1.07 -11.31
C VAL A 281 -11.52 -0.20 -11.28
N TRP A 282 -11.39 1.11 -11.56
CA TRP A 282 -12.53 2.02 -11.65
C TRP A 282 -13.57 1.54 -12.68
N TYR A 283 -13.12 1.15 -13.88
CA TYR A 283 -13.99 0.64 -14.93
C TYR A 283 -14.64 -0.69 -14.55
N ILE A 284 -13.84 -1.66 -14.04
CA ILE A 284 -14.34 -2.99 -13.68
C ILE A 284 -15.39 -2.90 -12.57
N LEU A 285 -15.14 -2.12 -11.52
CA LEU A 285 -16.05 -1.96 -10.39
C LEU A 285 -17.24 -1.06 -10.72
N GLY A 286 -17.06 -0.06 -11.57
CA GLY A 286 -18.14 0.85 -11.99
C GLY A 286 -19.11 0.26 -13.01
N ALA A 287 -18.57 -0.48 -14.01
CA ALA A 287 -19.36 -0.98 -15.13
C ALA A 287 -20.00 -2.36 -14.88
N SER A 288 -19.28 -3.29 -14.22
CA SER A 288 -19.74 -4.68 -14.13
C SER A 288 -20.27 -5.07 -12.74
N GLU A 289 -19.96 -4.28 -11.71
CA GLU A 289 -20.28 -4.59 -10.31
C GLU A 289 -19.85 -6.02 -9.87
N ARG A 290 -19.01 -6.68 -10.69
CA ARG A 290 -18.57 -8.05 -10.50
C ARG A 290 -17.09 -8.17 -10.81
N LEU A 291 -16.35 -8.74 -9.89
CA LEU A 291 -14.97 -9.12 -10.11
C LEU A 291 -14.92 -10.58 -10.56
N THR A 292 -14.66 -10.79 -11.83
CA THR A 292 -14.63 -12.11 -12.47
C THR A 292 -13.20 -12.63 -12.57
N LYS A 293 -13.04 -13.94 -12.80
CA LYS A 293 -11.71 -14.52 -13.08
C LYS A 293 -11.04 -13.92 -14.33
N LYS A 294 -11.85 -13.45 -15.31
CA LYS A 294 -11.32 -12.77 -16.50
C LYS A 294 -10.75 -11.40 -16.15
N SER A 295 -11.47 -10.61 -15.34
CA SER A 295 -10.95 -9.33 -14.84
C SER A 295 -9.70 -9.51 -13.97
N ALA A 296 -9.68 -10.55 -13.13
CA ALA A 296 -8.51 -10.89 -12.32
C ALA A 296 -7.27 -11.23 -13.18
N LEU A 297 -7.44 -12.07 -14.21
CA LEU A 297 -6.37 -12.39 -15.15
C LEU A 297 -5.86 -11.16 -15.89
N PHE A 298 -6.77 -10.28 -16.33
CA PHE A 298 -6.41 -9.01 -16.96
C PHE A 298 -5.55 -8.14 -16.01
N LEU A 299 -5.95 -8.00 -14.75
CA LEU A 299 -5.16 -7.26 -13.76
C LEU A 299 -3.77 -7.87 -13.54
N CYS A 300 -3.68 -9.21 -13.45
CA CYS A 300 -2.38 -9.89 -13.36
C CYS A 300 -1.51 -9.64 -14.62
N MET A 301 -2.11 -9.59 -15.80
CA MET A 301 -1.38 -9.27 -17.04
C MET A 301 -0.88 -7.82 -17.04
N VAL A 302 -1.65 -6.86 -16.52
CA VAL A 302 -1.19 -5.47 -16.35
C VAL A 302 0.03 -5.41 -15.45
N TYR A 303 0.06 -6.17 -14.34
CA TYR A 303 1.25 -6.25 -13.49
C TYR A 303 2.44 -6.89 -14.20
N GLY A 304 2.22 -7.98 -14.92
CA GLY A 304 3.26 -8.62 -15.73
C GLY A 304 3.88 -7.66 -16.77
N ALA A 305 3.01 -6.89 -17.46
CA ALA A 305 3.47 -5.86 -18.42
C ALA A 305 4.27 -4.74 -17.73
N PHE A 306 3.83 -4.32 -16.53
CA PHE A 306 4.58 -3.37 -15.69
C PHE A 306 5.99 -3.88 -15.39
N ILE A 307 6.12 -5.10 -14.87
CA ILE A 307 7.44 -5.68 -14.54
C ILE A 307 8.31 -5.82 -15.79
N LEU A 308 7.76 -6.34 -16.90
CA LEU A 308 8.49 -6.48 -18.15
C LEU A 308 9.00 -5.14 -18.68
N GLN A 309 8.21 -4.08 -18.59
CA GLN A 309 8.65 -2.75 -19.00
C GLN A 309 9.75 -2.22 -18.07
N GLN A 310 9.65 -2.38 -16.75
CA GLN A 310 10.69 -1.92 -15.83
C GLN A 310 12.02 -2.67 -16.04
N VAL A 311 11.97 -3.97 -16.33
CA VAL A 311 13.17 -4.77 -16.71
C VAL A 311 13.68 -4.36 -18.09
N GLY A 312 12.80 -4.14 -19.09
CA GLY A 312 13.17 -3.66 -20.42
C GLY A 312 13.75 -2.26 -20.41
N PHE A 313 13.31 -1.38 -19.50
CA PHE A 313 13.89 -0.06 -19.30
C PHE A 313 15.38 -0.13 -18.96
N SER A 314 15.82 -1.17 -18.26
CA SER A 314 17.22 -1.43 -17.96
C SER A 314 18.06 -1.86 -19.18
N ILE A 315 17.42 -2.46 -20.20
CA ILE A 315 18.12 -2.95 -21.41
C ILE A 315 18.36 -1.82 -22.44
N PHE A 316 17.50 -0.79 -22.45
CA PHE A 316 17.58 0.31 -23.41
C PHE A 316 18.34 1.55 -22.92
N ILE A 317 18.75 1.61 -21.64
CA ILE A 317 19.58 2.70 -21.08
C ILE A 317 21.08 2.38 -21.17
N PHE A 318 21.46 1.16 -21.46
CA PHE A 318 22.81 0.70 -21.77
C PHE A 318 22.93 0.36 -23.27
#